data_6c89dcc1bcbdc80d804c5dfcbcd0dca6
#
_entry.id   6c89dcc1bcbdc80d804c5dfcbcd0dca6
#
_cell.length_a   1.000
_cell.length_b   1.000
_cell.length_c   1.000
_cell.angle_alpha   90.00
_cell.angle_beta   90.00
_cell.angle_gamma   90.00
#
_symmetry.space_group_name_H-M   'P 1'
#
loop_
_entity.id
_entity.type
_entity.pdbx_description
1 polymer ?
#
loop_
_entity_poly.entity_id
_entity_poly.type
_entity_poly.pdbx_seq_one_letter_code
_entity_poly.pdbx_strand_id
1 'polypeptide(L)'
;MSHTWLRAAGLMVVLLGLSGCNQSVDDQISNGLQLTETVFAEEPAEHTDKIGNVELYLPSHFKIEDSTDAYNILIAKGKESFILFINDREDADSKLYYNLLKEDSSKKIMKENTYEKNGIFGFSAVSKTDNENEFELIVSSGGIKMTTISQAKRIEENLSEMTKIVHSVKIK
;
A
#
# COMPACT_ATOMS: atom_id res chain seq x y z
N MET A 1 23.93 -25.01 49.43
CA MET A 1 23.03 -25.40 48.39
C MET A 1 22.09 -24.20 48.17
N SER A 2 21.95 -23.49 47.09
CA SER A 2 22.62 -23.48 45.80
C SER A 2 22.23 -22.22 45.02
N HIS A 3 23.05 -21.19 45.04
CA HIS A 3 22.86 -19.98 44.23
C HIS A 3 23.08 -20.22 42.72
N THR A 4 23.49 -21.40 42.33
CA THR A 4 23.75 -21.81 40.96
C THR A 4 22.47 -22.08 40.16
N TRP A 5 21.39 -22.49 40.79
CA TRP A 5 20.08 -22.75 40.12
C TRP A 5 19.38 -21.48 39.70
N LEU A 6 19.48 -20.39 40.48
CA LEU A 6 18.90 -19.11 40.15
C LEU A 6 19.61 -18.43 38.96
N ARG A 7 20.91 -18.69 38.78
CA ARG A 7 21.67 -18.14 37.63
C ARG A 7 21.34 -18.86 36.31
N ALA A 8 21.06 -20.18 36.37
CA ALA A 8 20.68 -20.95 35.21
C ALA A 8 19.25 -20.61 34.74
N ALA A 9 18.30 -20.33 35.63
CA ALA A 9 16.94 -19.89 35.29
C ALA A 9 16.92 -18.50 34.66
N GLY A 10 17.80 -17.56 35.12
CA GLY A 10 17.91 -16.23 34.56
C GLY A 10 18.47 -16.21 33.13
N LEU A 11 19.37 -17.14 32.79
CA LEU A 11 19.98 -17.21 31.44
C LEU A 11 19.02 -17.79 30.40
N MET A 12 18.10 -18.68 30.82
CA MET A 12 17.12 -19.33 29.92
C MET A 12 15.97 -18.39 29.51
N VAL A 13 15.62 -17.41 30.35
CA VAL A 13 14.58 -16.41 30.04
C VAL A 13 15.06 -15.37 29.00
N VAL A 14 16.36 -15.08 28.97
CA VAL A 14 16.94 -14.09 28.02
C VAL A 14 17.01 -14.65 26.58
N LEU A 15 17.08 -15.97 26.41
CA LEU A 15 17.15 -16.62 25.09
C LEU A 15 15.80 -16.72 24.38
N LEU A 16 14.67 -16.54 25.07
CA LEU A 16 13.33 -16.59 24.49
C LEU A 16 12.85 -15.24 23.90
N GLY A 17 13.60 -14.16 24.12
CA GLY A 17 13.25 -12.81 23.65
C GLY A 17 13.77 -12.42 22.26
N LEU A 18 14.51 -13.29 21.56
CA LEU A 18 15.16 -12.99 20.28
C LEU A 18 14.48 -13.67 19.07
N SER A 19 13.29 -14.22 19.24
CA SER A 19 12.44 -14.58 18.08
C SER A 19 11.85 -13.29 17.49
N GLY A 20 12.69 -12.43 16.94
CA GLY A 20 12.22 -11.38 16.03
C GLY A 20 11.46 -12.07 14.90
N CYS A 21 10.15 -11.86 14.80
CA CYS A 21 9.35 -12.30 13.67
C CYS A 21 9.95 -11.65 12.42
N ASN A 22 10.88 -12.32 11.77
CA ASN A 22 11.34 -11.96 10.44
C ASN A 22 10.28 -12.51 9.47
N GLN A 23 9.22 -11.75 9.24
CA GLN A 23 8.19 -12.10 8.27
C GLN A 23 8.84 -12.28 6.91
N SER A 24 8.49 -13.36 6.21
CA SER A 24 8.95 -13.56 4.84
C SER A 24 8.36 -12.47 3.91
N VAL A 25 9.01 -12.26 2.77
CA VAL A 25 8.47 -11.35 1.73
C VAL A 25 7.06 -11.78 1.32
N ASP A 26 6.82 -13.08 1.22
CA ASP A 26 5.52 -13.64 0.83
C ASP A 26 4.44 -13.35 1.88
N ASP A 27 4.78 -13.40 3.17
CA ASP A 27 3.87 -13.02 4.26
C ASP A 27 3.56 -11.52 4.22
N GLN A 28 4.56 -10.66 4.03
CA GLN A 28 4.37 -9.21 3.90
C GLN A 28 3.42 -8.87 2.74
N ILE A 29 3.58 -9.53 1.60
CA ILE A 29 2.71 -9.36 0.45
C ILE A 29 1.29 -9.84 0.76
N SER A 30 1.15 -11.05 1.32
CA SER A 30 -0.17 -11.63 1.61
C SER A 30 -0.95 -10.79 2.63
N ASN A 31 -0.29 -10.39 3.72
CA ASN A 31 -0.90 -9.55 4.75
C ASN A 31 -1.26 -8.17 4.20
N GLY A 32 -0.36 -7.57 3.40
CA GLY A 32 -0.63 -6.28 2.76
C GLY A 32 -1.86 -6.32 1.85
N LEU A 33 -1.98 -7.35 1.00
CA LEU A 33 -3.15 -7.52 0.13
C LEU A 33 -4.44 -7.78 0.93
N GLN A 34 -4.39 -8.51 2.03
CA GLN A 34 -5.54 -8.70 2.91
C GLN A 34 -5.96 -7.39 3.59
N LEU A 35 -5.00 -6.57 4.01
CA LEU A 35 -5.27 -5.24 4.58
C LEU A 35 -5.91 -4.31 3.56
N THR A 36 -5.51 -4.34 2.29
CA THR A 36 -6.15 -3.51 1.25
C THR A 36 -7.63 -3.84 1.10
N GLU A 37 -8.00 -5.12 1.11
CA GLU A 37 -9.40 -5.54 1.07
C GLU A 37 -10.18 -5.05 2.29
N THR A 38 -9.59 -5.18 3.48
CA THR A 38 -10.20 -4.71 4.74
C THR A 38 -10.43 -3.20 4.71
N VAL A 39 -9.40 -2.42 4.34
CA VAL A 39 -9.49 -0.95 4.26
C VAL A 39 -10.50 -0.51 3.21
N PHE A 40 -10.54 -1.17 2.05
CA PHE A 40 -11.50 -0.87 1.00
C PHE A 40 -12.95 -1.18 1.42
N ALA A 41 -13.14 -2.15 2.33
CA ALA A 41 -14.45 -2.47 2.88
C ALA A 41 -14.93 -1.47 3.95
N GLU A 42 -14.07 -0.62 4.48
CA GLU A 42 -14.42 0.48 5.39
C GLU A 42 -15.04 1.67 4.63
N GLU A 43 -15.58 2.64 5.37
CA GLU A 43 -15.96 3.92 4.77
C GLU A 43 -14.69 4.73 4.44
N PRO A 44 -14.70 5.52 3.34
CA PRO A 44 -13.57 6.38 3.00
C PRO A 44 -13.19 7.31 4.14
N ALA A 45 -11.88 7.50 4.37
CA ALA A 45 -11.38 8.43 5.37
C ALA A 45 -11.78 9.88 5.04
N GLU A 46 -12.01 10.70 6.07
CA GLU A 46 -12.31 12.13 5.89
C GLU A 46 -11.16 12.85 5.18
N HIS A 47 -11.49 13.73 4.23
CA HIS A 47 -10.51 14.50 3.48
C HIS A 47 -9.74 15.45 4.39
N THR A 48 -8.42 15.46 4.28
CA THR A 48 -7.53 16.35 4.99
C THR A 48 -6.87 17.38 4.08
N ASP A 49 -6.79 17.09 2.78
CA ASP A 49 -6.06 17.87 1.79
C ASP A 49 -6.89 18.11 0.53
N LYS A 50 -6.52 19.19 -0.19
CA LYS A 50 -7.17 19.59 -1.43
C LYS A 50 -6.16 20.09 -2.45
N ILE A 51 -6.28 19.59 -3.69
CA ILE A 51 -5.45 19.98 -4.83
C ILE A 51 -6.38 20.31 -6.00
N GLY A 52 -6.51 21.59 -6.33
CA GLY A 52 -7.45 22.01 -7.37
C GLY A 52 -8.90 21.59 -7.05
N ASN A 53 -9.48 20.72 -7.88
CA ASN A 53 -10.80 20.12 -7.68
C ASN A 53 -10.76 18.73 -7.01
N VAL A 54 -9.58 18.23 -6.63
CA VAL A 54 -9.41 16.94 -5.97
C VAL A 54 -9.33 17.11 -4.47
N GLU A 55 -10.15 16.38 -3.73
CA GLU A 55 -10.10 16.24 -2.27
C GLU A 55 -9.70 14.82 -1.91
N LEU A 56 -8.79 14.65 -0.93
CA LEU A 56 -8.28 13.36 -0.51
C LEU A 56 -7.88 13.35 0.97
N TYR A 57 -7.86 12.18 1.56
CA TYR A 57 -7.19 11.95 2.83
C TYR A 57 -5.69 11.78 2.60
N LEU A 58 -4.87 12.53 3.30
CA LEU A 58 -3.42 12.39 3.29
C LEU A 58 -2.91 12.21 4.72
N PRO A 59 -2.32 11.06 5.08
CA PRO A 59 -1.74 10.86 6.41
C PRO A 59 -0.67 11.92 6.71
N SER A 60 -0.55 12.37 7.96
CA SER A 60 0.30 13.50 8.37
C SER A 60 1.80 13.36 8.06
N HIS A 61 2.27 12.14 7.82
CA HIS A 61 3.66 11.86 7.45
C HIS A 61 3.88 11.76 5.93
N PHE A 62 2.82 11.97 5.13
CA PHE A 62 2.90 12.19 3.70
C PHE A 62 2.91 13.68 3.38
N LYS A 63 3.51 14.04 2.25
CA LYS A 63 3.54 15.40 1.72
C LYS A 63 3.35 15.39 0.21
N ILE A 64 2.56 16.33 -0.30
CA ILE A 64 2.47 16.59 -1.72
C ILE A 64 3.74 17.35 -2.11
N GLU A 65 4.53 16.80 -3.06
CA GLU A 65 5.76 17.42 -3.55
C GLU A 65 5.53 18.21 -4.84
N ASP A 66 4.74 17.63 -5.75
CA ASP A 66 4.36 18.28 -7.00
C ASP A 66 2.90 17.93 -7.35
N SER A 67 2.18 18.96 -7.75
CA SER A 67 0.77 18.91 -8.18
C SER A 67 0.50 19.88 -9.32
N THR A 68 1.51 20.18 -10.15
CA THR A 68 1.37 21.05 -11.34
C THR A 68 0.35 20.49 -12.33
N ASP A 69 0.22 19.18 -12.35
CA ASP A 69 -0.87 18.45 -13.00
C ASP A 69 -1.75 17.81 -11.94
N ALA A 70 -2.99 18.29 -11.79
CA ALA A 70 -3.95 17.77 -10.81
C ALA A 70 -4.31 16.27 -11.04
N TYR A 71 -3.93 15.71 -12.16
CA TYR A 71 -4.17 14.31 -12.52
C TYR A 71 -2.98 13.38 -12.29
N ASN A 72 -1.78 13.97 -12.04
CA ASN A 72 -0.54 13.24 -11.73
C ASN A 72 0.13 13.91 -10.52
N ILE A 73 -0.18 13.44 -9.34
CA ILE A 73 0.25 14.04 -8.08
C ILE A 73 1.43 13.25 -7.52
N LEU A 74 2.57 13.92 -7.34
CA LEU A 74 3.74 13.34 -6.66
C LEU A 74 3.61 13.56 -5.16
N ILE A 75 3.65 12.45 -4.42
CA ILE A 75 3.51 12.41 -2.96
C ILE A 75 4.75 11.75 -2.37
N ALA A 76 5.30 12.31 -1.29
CA ALA A 76 6.44 11.75 -0.58
C ALA A 76 6.08 11.29 0.84
N LYS A 77 6.75 10.20 1.27
CA LYS A 77 6.77 9.68 2.64
C LYS A 77 8.21 9.41 3.03
N GLY A 78 8.85 10.37 3.71
CA GLY A 78 10.27 10.29 4.01
C GLY A 78 11.13 10.29 2.74
N LYS A 79 11.71 9.13 2.38
CA LYS A 79 12.51 8.96 1.15
C LYS A 79 11.77 8.20 0.05
N GLU A 80 10.55 7.78 0.31
CA GLU A 80 9.72 7.07 -0.67
C GLU A 80 8.85 8.05 -1.43
N SER A 81 8.74 7.82 -2.74
CA SER A 81 7.91 8.62 -3.65
C SER A 81 6.74 7.77 -4.13
N PHE A 82 5.58 8.38 -4.16
CA PHE A 82 4.33 7.78 -4.62
C PHE A 82 3.75 8.65 -5.72
N ILE A 83 3.19 8.01 -6.74
CA ILE A 83 2.53 8.72 -7.83
C ILE A 83 1.04 8.36 -7.78
N LEU A 84 0.21 9.38 -7.58
CA LEU A 84 -1.24 9.26 -7.62
C LEU A 84 -1.73 9.75 -8.99
N PHE A 85 -2.33 8.83 -9.76
CA PHE A 85 -2.94 9.09 -11.04
C PHE A 85 -4.45 9.18 -10.90
N ILE A 86 -5.05 10.20 -11.50
CA ILE A 86 -6.48 10.45 -11.47
C ILE A 86 -6.98 10.53 -12.91
N ASN A 87 -7.91 9.66 -13.30
CA ASN A 87 -8.62 9.73 -14.56
C ASN A 87 -10.11 10.01 -14.27
N ASP A 88 -10.51 11.24 -14.41
CA ASP A 88 -11.87 11.73 -14.15
C ASP A 88 -12.91 11.31 -15.21
N ARG A 89 -12.46 10.63 -16.28
CA ARG A 89 -13.32 10.08 -17.35
C ARG A 89 -13.73 8.64 -17.10
N GLU A 90 -13.14 8.01 -16.11
CA GLU A 90 -13.43 6.63 -15.74
C GLU A 90 -14.44 6.59 -14.59
N ASP A 91 -15.44 5.72 -14.73
CA ASP A 91 -16.45 5.49 -13.70
C ASP A 91 -15.87 4.72 -12.49
N ALA A 92 -16.60 4.70 -11.40
CA ALA A 92 -16.18 4.05 -10.16
C ALA A 92 -15.98 2.53 -10.31
N ASP A 93 -16.68 1.88 -11.22
CA ASP A 93 -16.58 0.44 -11.52
C ASP A 93 -15.57 0.12 -12.64
N SER A 94 -14.82 1.12 -13.11
CA SER A 94 -13.85 0.95 -14.20
C SER A 94 -12.76 -0.06 -13.83
N LYS A 95 -12.49 -0.98 -14.78
CA LYS A 95 -11.42 -1.97 -14.72
C LYS A 95 -10.23 -1.58 -15.60
N LEU A 96 -10.16 -0.33 -16.10
CA LEU A 96 -9.13 0.12 -17.03
C LEU A 96 -7.72 -0.20 -16.51
N TYR A 97 -7.37 0.26 -15.32
CA TYR A 97 -6.02 0.06 -14.79
C TYR A 97 -5.69 -1.41 -14.47
N TYR A 98 -6.70 -2.20 -14.10
CA TYR A 98 -6.52 -3.64 -13.92
C TYR A 98 -6.24 -4.35 -15.26
N ASN A 99 -7.00 -4.04 -16.29
CA ASN A 99 -6.80 -4.60 -17.62
C ASN A 99 -5.42 -4.22 -18.19
N LEU A 100 -5.01 -2.94 -18.06
CA LEU A 100 -3.68 -2.49 -18.46
C LEU A 100 -2.57 -3.22 -17.71
N LEU A 101 -2.73 -3.48 -16.40
CA LEU A 101 -1.76 -4.27 -15.63
C LEU A 101 -1.66 -5.71 -16.17
N LYS A 102 -2.80 -6.34 -16.51
CA LYS A 102 -2.83 -7.74 -17.03
C LYS A 102 -2.28 -7.87 -18.43
N GLU A 103 -2.38 -6.83 -19.25
CA GLU A 103 -1.87 -6.78 -20.61
C GLU A 103 -0.36 -6.45 -20.68
N ASP A 104 0.19 -5.84 -19.62
CA ASP A 104 1.62 -5.48 -19.56
C ASP A 104 2.50 -6.70 -19.29
N SER A 105 3.00 -7.32 -20.36
CA SER A 105 3.90 -8.48 -20.30
C SER A 105 5.26 -8.19 -19.64
N SER A 106 5.62 -6.94 -19.45
CA SER A 106 6.86 -6.55 -18.75
C SER A 106 6.73 -6.67 -17.23
N LYS A 107 5.52 -6.66 -16.69
CA LYS A 107 5.25 -6.75 -15.25
C LYS A 107 5.37 -8.20 -14.74
N LYS A 108 6.20 -8.38 -13.74
CA LYS A 108 6.39 -9.68 -13.06
C LYS A 108 5.49 -9.69 -11.80
N ILE A 109 4.17 -9.82 -12.00
CA ILE A 109 3.19 -9.82 -10.89
C ILE A 109 3.47 -11.04 -9.99
N MET A 110 3.67 -10.80 -8.71
CA MET A 110 3.83 -11.84 -7.68
C MET A 110 2.48 -12.28 -7.12
N LYS A 111 1.68 -11.29 -6.68
CA LYS A 111 0.32 -11.48 -6.16
C LYS A 111 -0.53 -10.25 -6.48
N GLU A 112 -1.82 -10.48 -6.62
CA GLU A 112 -2.83 -9.44 -6.79
C GLU A 112 -4.12 -9.84 -6.06
N ASN A 113 -4.94 -8.85 -5.73
CA ASN A 113 -6.29 -9.03 -5.21
C ASN A 113 -7.23 -8.01 -5.85
N THR A 114 -8.47 -8.41 -6.13
CA THR A 114 -9.53 -7.53 -6.64
C THR A 114 -10.67 -7.51 -5.65
N TYR A 115 -11.36 -6.39 -5.55
CA TYR A 115 -12.49 -6.20 -4.65
C TYR A 115 -13.55 -5.30 -5.27
N GLU A 116 -14.80 -5.53 -4.89
CA GLU A 116 -15.94 -4.72 -5.32
C GLU A 116 -16.82 -4.38 -4.10
N LYS A 117 -17.17 -3.11 -3.95
CA LYS A 117 -18.08 -2.63 -2.90
C LYS A 117 -18.90 -1.46 -3.42
N ASN A 118 -20.21 -1.52 -3.24
CA ASN A 118 -21.14 -0.42 -3.59
C ASN A 118 -21.00 0.09 -5.04
N GLY A 119 -20.70 -0.80 -6.00
CA GLY A 119 -20.47 -0.43 -7.40
C GLY A 119 -19.12 0.21 -7.68
N ILE A 120 -18.17 0.14 -6.74
CA ILE A 120 -16.79 0.58 -6.92
C ILE A 120 -15.94 -0.67 -7.13
N PHE A 121 -15.16 -0.70 -8.22
CA PHE A 121 -14.14 -1.72 -8.45
C PHE A 121 -12.78 -1.23 -7.96
N GLY A 122 -12.04 -2.08 -7.29
CA GLY A 122 -10.67 -1.82 -6.88
C GLY A 122 -9.77 -3.04 -7.03
N PHE A 123 -8.47 -2.80 -7.05
CA PHE A 123 -7.47 -3.87 -6.98
C PHE A 123 -6.19 -3.37 -6.32
N SER A 124 -5.42 -4.33 -5.82
CA SER A 124 -4.05 -4.14 -5.39
C SER A 124 -3.15 -5.22 -5.98
N ALA A 125 -1.91 -4.87 -6.30
CA ALA A 125 -0.94 -5.79 -6.86
C ALA A 125 0.47 -5.48 -6.37
N VAL A 126 1.29 -6.54 -6.30
CA VAL A 126 2.72 -6.45 -6.01
C VAL A 126 3.48 -7.13 -7.13
N SER A 127 4.41 -6.39 -7.74
CA SER A 127 5.26 -6.88 -8.82
C SER A 127 6.73 -6.83 -8.43
N LYS A 128 7.53 -7.76 -8.95
CA LYS A 128 8.99 -7.67 -8.85
C LYS A 128 9.51 -6.54 -9.72
N THR A 129 10.51 -5.83 -9.21
CA THR A 129 11.37 -4.95 -10.02
C THR A 129 12.61 -5.71 -10.48
N ASP A 130 13.51 -5.04 -11.20
CA ASP A 130 14.81 -5.60 -11.54
C ASP A 130 15.78 -5.62 -10.34
N ASN A 131 15.45 -4.89 -9.26
CA ASN A 131 16.15 -4.94 -7.98
C ASN A 131 15.50 -5.98 -7.06
N GLU A 132 16.25 -7.00 -6.61
CA GLU A 132 15.74 -8.10 -5.79
C GLU A 132 15.10 -7.66 -4.45
N ASN A 133 15.48 -6.49 -3.94
CA ASN A 133 15.01 -5.97 -2.64
C ASN A 133 13.89 -4.94 -2.79
N GLU A 134 13.44 -4.66 -3.99
CA GLU A 134 12.41 -3.66 -4.30
C GLU A 134 11.23 -4.27 -5.04
N PHE A 135 10.05 -3.78 -4.70
CA PHE A 135 8.78 -4.24 -5.22
C PHE A 135 7.96 -3.04 -5.68
N GLU A 136 7.36 -3.14 -6.84
CA GLU A 136 6.36 -2.17 -7.26
C GLU A 136 5.03 -2.52 -6.61
N LEU A 137 4.44 -1.55 -5.92
CA LEU A 137 3.11 -1.65 -5.33
C LEU A 137 2.14 -0.82 -6.18
N ILE A 138 0.98 -1.37 -6.43
CA ILE A 138 -0.09 -0.74 -7.19
C ILE A 138 -1.39 -0.91 -6.41
N VAL A 139 -2.12 0.19 -6.23
CA VAL A 139 -3.48 0.20 -5.67
C VAL A 139 -4.36 1.06 -6.57
N SER A 140 -5.56 0.59 -6.85
CA SER A 140 -6.53 1.33 -7.67
C SER A 140 -7.95 1.21 -7.13
N SER A 141 -8.74 2.26 -7.37
CA SER A 141 -10.18 2.33 -7.11
C SER A 141 -10.84 3.12 -8.25
N GLY A 142 -11.59 2.44 -9.12
CA GLY A 142 -12.14 3.04 -10.34
C GLY A 142 -11.06 3.73 -11.19
N GLY A 143 -11.29 4.99 -11.53
CA GLY A 143 -10.35 5.84 -12.29
C GLY A 143 -9.15 6.36 -11.50
N ILE A 144 -8.95 5.94 -10.25
CA ILE A 144 -7.83 6.39 -9.40
C ILE A 144 -6.81 5.26 -9.24
N LYS A 145 -5.52 5.58 -9.42
CA LYS A 145 -4.42 4.62 -9.24
C LYS A 145 -3.25 5.26 -8.51
N MET A 146 -2.66 4.55 -7.56
CA MET A 146 -1.45 4.95 -6.88
C MET A 146 -0.37 3.89 -7.03
N THR A 147 0.87 4.32 -7.28
CA THR A 147 2.02 3.42 -7.43
C THR A 147 3.21 3.91 -6.62
N THR A 148 4.04 2.97 -6.17
CA THR A 148 5.34 3.26 -5.54
C THR A 148 6.30 2.09 -5.72
N ILE A 149 7.59 2.35 -5.54
CA ILE A 149 8.61 1.31 -5.33
C ILE A 149 8.91 1.22 -3.83
N SER A 150 8.78 0.03 -3.28
CA SER A 150 8.88 -0.23 -1.84
C SER A 150 9.85 -1.35 -1.51
N GLN A 151 10.49 -1.25 -0.35
CA GLN A 151 11.24 -2.38 0.23
C GLN A 151 10.28 -3.39 0.86
N ALA A 152 10.68 -4.67 0.91
CA ALA A 152 9.87 -5.77 1.45
C ALA A 152 9.21 -5.44 2.79
N LYS A 153 9.97 -4.97 3.76
CA LYS A 153 9.51 -4.65 5.13
C LYS A 153 8.44 -3.56 5.24
N ARG A 154 8.16 -2.84 4.14
CA ARG A 154 7.19 -1.72 4.08
C ARG A 154 6.00 -2.02 3.19
N ILE A 155 5.94 -3.21 2.57
CA ILE A 155 4.86 -3.59 1.64
C ILE A 155 3.49 -3.49 2.33
N GLU A 156 3.36 -4.12 3.49
CA GLU A 156 2.10 -4.17 4.26
C GLU A 156 1.61 -2.77 4.64
N GLU A 157 2.49 -1.95 5.24
CA GLU A 157 2.20 -0.57 5.62
C GLU A 157 1.81 0.28 4.41
N ASN A 158 2.65 0.25 3.35
CA ASN A 158 2.43 1.09 2.17
C ASN A 158 1.15 0.71 1.42
N LEU A 159 0.84 -0.58 1.25
CA LEU A 159 -0.41 -1.01 0.62
C LEU A 159 -1.64 -0.52 1.39
N SER A 160 -1.65 -0.63 2.73
CA SER A 160 -2.74 -0.15 3.56
C SER A 160 -2.93 1.37 3.45
N GLU A 161 -1.84 2.16 3.51
CA GLU A 161 -1.90 3.62 3.41
C GLU A 161 -2.30 4.09 2.00
N MET A 162 -1.74 3.48 0.96
CA MET A 162 -2.12 3.75 -0.43
C MET A 162 -3.63 3.51 -0.63
N THR A 163 -4.17 2.44 -0.05
CA THR A 163 -5.60 2.13 -0.17
C THR A 163 -6.46 3.20 0.50
N LYS A 164 -6.09 3.68 1.69
CA LYS A 164 -6.80 4.77 2.37
C LYS A 164 -6.79 6.05 1.54
N ILE A 165 -5.65 6.39 0.94
CA ILE A 165 -5.52 7.57 0.09
C ILE A 165 -6.41 7.41 -1.15
N VAL A 166 -6.23 6.34 -1.93
CA VAL A 166 -6.94 6.09 -3.19
C VAL A 166 -8.45 6.02 -2.99
N HIS A 167 -8.91 5.32 -1.93
CA HIS A 167 -10.33 5.15 -1.62
C HIS A 167 -11.00 6.47 -1.18
N SER A 168 -10.23 7.41 -0.65
CA SER A 168 -10.73 8.70 -0.21
C SER A 168 -10.86 9.76 -1.32
N VAL A 169 -10.23 9.55 -2.49
CA VAL A 169 -10.19 10.58 -3.54
C VAL A 169 -11.59 10.93 -4.04
N LYS A 170 -11.89 12.22 -4.04
CA LYS A 170 -13.14 12.79 -4.58
C LYS A 170 -12.81 13.95 -5.52
N ILE A 171 -13.42 13.92 -6.71
CA ILE A 171 -13.34 14.97 -7.72
C ILE A 171 -14.61 15.82 -7.63
N LYS A 172 -14.48 17.14 -7.55
CA LYS A 172 -15.60 18.11 -7.52
C LYS A 172 -15.85 18.77 -8.85
#